data_9a48c78974b6d551e0982047f0305614
#
_entry.id   9a48c78974b6d551e0982047f0305614
#
_cell.length_a   1.000
_cell.length_b   1.000
_cell.length_c   1.000
_cell.angle_alpha   90.00
_cell.angle_beta   90.00
_cell.angle_gamma   90.00
#
_symmetry.space_group_name_H-M   'P 1'
#
loop_
_entity.id
_entity.type
_entity.pdbx_description
1 polymer ?
#
loop_
_entity_poly.entity_id
_entity_poly.type
_entity_poly.pdbx_seq_one_letter_code
_entity_poly.pdbx_strand_id
1 'polypeptide(L)'
;GFDKEKLYVTVYTDDEDAYRIWTEVCHVDPSHILKTYENFWEIGEGPGGPDSEIFYDRGEKYDPEGLGEKLFFEEMENDRYIEVWNVVFSQYDCNPAIDRKEYKELPQKNIDTGMGLERLVSIIQGGETNFDTDLFLPIIHATEKLANVSYEENKMAYRVIADHIRTVTFALADGAMFDNAGRGYVLRRILRRAVRYGKQIGIEKAFMYDLVPLV
;
A
#
# COMPACT_ATOMS: atom_id res chain seq x y z
N GLY A 1 5.32 -20.45 2.40
CA GLY A 1 4.29 -19.65 3.03
C GLY A 1 4.91 -18.76 4.10
N PHE A 2 4.18 -17.78 4.55
CA PHE A 2 4.61 -16.94 5.67
C PHE A 2 4.61 -17.72 6.98
N ASP A 3 5.48 -17.30 7.88
CA ASP A 3 5.48 -17.76 9.26
C ASP A 3 4.20 -17.21 9.96
N LYS A 4 3.37 -18.10 10.47
CA LYS A 4 2.10 -17.73 11.10
C LYS A 4 2.28 -16.92 12.39
N GLU A 5 3.38 -17.16 13.11
CA GLU A 5 3.71 -16.42 14.34
C GLU A 5 4.09 -14.95 14.08
N LYS A 6 4.28 -14.58 12.80
CA LYS A 6 4.55 -13.21 12.36
C LYS A 6 3.35 -12.52 11.74
N LEU A 7 2.19 -13.17 11.72
CA LEU A 7 0.98 -12.58 11.20
C LEU A 7 0.16 -11.96 12.33
N TYR A 8 -0.19 -10.70 12.13
CA TYR A 8 -1.05 -9.91 13.00
C TYR A 8 -2.28 -9.49 12.22
N VAL A 9 -3.40 -9.32 12.89
CA VAL A 9 -4.68 -9.01 12.26
C VAL A 9 -5.36 -7.85 12.98
N THR A 10 -5.93 -6.92 12.22
CA THR A 10 -6.85 -5.94 12.76
C THR A 10 -8.29 -6.30 12.41
N VAL A 11 -9.23 -5.97 13.29
CA VAL A 11 -10.66 -6.15 13.07
C VAL A 11 -11.41 -4.92 13.58
N TYR A 12 -12.54 -4.61 12.94
CA TYR A 12 -13.41 -3.55 13.45
C TYR A 12 -13.91 -3.89 14.85
N THR A 13 -13.88 -2.92 15.75
CA THR A 13 -14.14 -3.13 17.21
C THR A 13 -15.47 -3.81 17.48
N ASP A 14 -16.52 -3.46 16.72
CA ASP A 14 -17.86 -3.98 16.92
C ASP A 14 -18.16 -5.25 16.06
N ASP A 15 -17.19 -5.76 15.29
CA ASP A 15 -17.33 -6.98 14.47
C ASP A 15 -16.87 -8.24 15.23
N GLU A 16 -17.74 -8.72 16.12
CA GLU A 16 -17.47 -9.94 16.88
C GLU A 16 -17.43 -11.21 16.01
N ASP A 17 -18.12 -11.21 14.86
CA ASP A 17 -18.09 -12.35 13.93
C ASP A 17 -16.72 -12.46 13.26
N ALA A 18 -16.15 -11.36 12.77
CA ALA A 18 -14.79 -11.36 12.22
C ALA A 18 -13.77 -11.81 13.28
N TYR A 19 -13.84 -11.27 14.50
CA TYR A 19 -12.96 -11.68 15.60
C TYR A 19 -13.06 -13.18 15.89
N ARG A 20 -14.28 -13.72 15.98
CA ARG A 20 -14.52 -15.15 16.20
C ARG A 20 -13.98 -16.02 15.06
N ILE A 21 -14.15 -15.59 13.82
CA ILE A 21 -13.64 -16.33 12.65
C ILE A 21 -12.11 -16.37 12.68
N TRP A 22 -11.45 -15.26 12.96
CA TRP A 22 -9.99 -15.21 13.05
C TRP A 22 -9.46 -16.12 14.17
N THR A 23 -10.08 -16.11 15.33
CA THR A 23 -9.63 -16.91 16.48
C THR A 23 -10.00 -18.39 16.38
N GLU A 24 -11.27 -18.72 16.10
CA GLU A 24 -11.78 -20.10 16.19
C GLU A 24 -11.63 -20.88 14.88
N VAL A 25 -11.70 -20.22 13.72
CA VAL A 25 -11.65 -20.87 12.41
C VAL A 25 -10.26 -20.77 11.78
N CYS A 26 -9.67 -19.57 11.79
CA CYS A 26 -8.33 -19.34 11.23
C CYS A 26 -7.22 -19.69 12.22
N HIS A 27 -7.55 -19.84 13.52
CA HIS A 27 -6.62 -20.16 14.61
C HIS A 27 -5.50 -19.15 14.77
N VAL A 28 -5.81 -17.86 14.60
CA VAL A 28 -4.91 -16.75 14.94
C VAL A 28 -4.92 -16.59 16.46
N ASP A 29 -3.74 -16.44 17.06
CA ASP A 29 -3.64 -16.19 18.50
C ASP A 29 -4.33 -14.85 18.83
N PRO A 30 -5.23 -14.82 19.84
CA PRO A 30 -5.89 -13.58 20.26
C PRO A 30 -4.91 -12.45 20.61
N SER A 31 -3.69 -12.77 21.05
CA SER A 31 -2.63 -11.79 21.31
C SER A 31 -2.08 -11.11 20.05
N HIS A 32 -2.38 -11.63 18.86
CA HIS A 32 -2.02 -11.05 17.57
C HIS A 32 -3.17 -10.29 16.90
N ILE A 33 -4.28 -10.07 17.61
CA ILE A 33 -5.45 -9.39 17.05
C ILE A 33 -5.68 -8.06 17.75
N LEU A 34 -5.72 -6.98 16.95
CA LEU A 34 -6.11 -5.64 17.40
C LEU A 34 -7.55 -5.35 16.96
N LYS A 35 -8.40 -4.94 17.94
CA LYS A 35 -9.71 -4.37 17.65
C LYS A 35 -9.59 -2.85 17.55
N THR A 36 -9.95 -2.28 16.41
CA THR A 36 -9.88 -0.83 16.18
C THR A 36 -11.10 -0.30 15.43
N TYR A 37 -11.47 0.94 15.67
CA TYR A 37 -12.54 1.62 14.93
C TYR A 37 -12.10 2.12 13.55
N GLU A 38 -10.81 2.10 13.26
CA GLU A 38 -10.26 2.48 11.94
C GLU A 38 -10.60 1.45 10.85
N ASN A 39 -10.82 0.17 11.21
CA ASN A 39 -11.22 -0.89 10.28
C ASN A 39 -12.69 -0.79 9.82
N PHE A 40 -13.06 0.39 9.33
CA PHE A 40 -14.36 0.64 8.69
C PHE A 40 -14.19 1.57 7.50
N TRP A 41 -14.51 1.09 6.31
CA TRP A 41 -14.40 1.84 5.07
C TRP A 41 -15.76 2.39 4.60
N GLU A 42 -15.74 3.58 4.08
CA GLU A 42 -16.88 4.25 3.44
C GLU A 42 -16.37 5.28 2.42
N ILE A 43 -17.10 5.46 1.32
CA ILE A 43 -16.72 6.37 0.22
C ILE A 43 -17.68 7.56 0.10
N GLY A 44 -18.40 7.85 1.17
CA GLY A 44 -19.53 8.78 1.20
C GLY A 44 -20.85 8.02 1.20
N GLU A 45 -21.84 8.45 0.41
CA GLU A 45 -23.09 7.69 0.25
C GLU A 45 -22.85 6.44 -0.61
N GLY A 46 -23.38 5.29 -0.15
CA GLY A 46 -23.32 4.03 -0.87
C GLY A 46 -22.71 2.88 -0.07
N PRO A 47 -22.25 1.82 -0.75
CA PRO A 47 -21.72 0.64 -0.06
C PRO A 47 -20.53 0.95 0.82
N GLY A 48 -20.48 0.32 2.00
CA GLY A 48 -19.39 0.37 2.95
C GLY A 48 -19.53 -0.71 4.02
N GLY A 49 -18.61 -0.73 4.98
CA GLY A 49 -18.67 -1.69 6.07
C GLY A 49 -17.34 -1.88 6.78
N PRO A 50 -17.28 -2.83 7.72
CA PRO A 50 -16.03 -3.17 8.38
C PRO A 50 -15.03 -3.79 7.40
N ASP A 51 -13.79 -3.85 7.82
CA ASP A 51 -12.74 -4.60 7.17
C ASP A 51 -11.82 -5.27 8.18
N SER A 52 -10.94 -6.11 7.66
CA SER A 52 -9.94 -6.82 8.43
C SER A 52 -8.63 -6.79 7.66
N GLU A 53 -7.57 -6.33 8.31
CA GLU A 53 -6.27 -6.22 7.67
C GLU A 53 -5.30 -7.25 8.23
N ILE A 54 -4.42 -7.74 7.37
CA ILE A 54 -3.38 -8.69 7.75
C ILE A 54 -2.03 -7.99 7.64
N PHE A 55 -1.30 -7.97 8.76
CA PHE A 55 0.05 -7.41 8.87
C PHE A 55 1.08 -8.52 9.01
N TYR A 56 2.28 -8.24 8.55
CA TYR A 56 3.44 -9.10 8.73
C TYR A 56 4.49 -8.40 9.57
N ASP A 57 4.90 -9.05 10.68
CA ASP A 57 6.02 -8.61 11.50
C ASP A 57 7.36 -8.94 10.81
N ARG A 58 8.07 -7.92 10.36
CA ARG A 58 9.39 -8.03 9.72
C ARG A 58 10.53 -8.23 10.71
N GLY A 59 10.24 -8.15 12.01
CA GLY A 59 11.17 -8.37 13.09
C GLY A 59 11.90 -7.12 13.60
N GLU A 60 12.69 -7.35 14.63
CA GLU A 60 13.36 -6.30 15.41
C GLU A 60 14.30 -5.39 14.60
N LYS A 61 14.82 -5.85 13.47
CA LYS A 61 15.64 -5.04 12.56
C LYS A 61 14.93 -3.74 12.13
N TYR A 62 13.60 -3.75 12.09
CA TYR A 62 12.76 -2.63 11.67
C TYR A 62 12.13 -1.86 12.84
N ASP A 63 12.66 -2.07 14.05
CA ASP A 63 12.23 -1.45 15.28
C ASP A 63 13.44 -0.88 16.04
N PRO A 64 14.03 0.22 15.56
CA PRO A 64 15.26 0.78 16.13
C PRO A 64 15.09 1.32 17.55
N GLU A 65 13.86 1.59 17.96
CA GLU A 65 13.54 2.09 19.29
C GLU A 65 13.21 0.97 20.31
N GLY A 66 13.07 -0.28 19.81
CA GLY A 66 12.76 -1.45 20.65
C GLY A 66 11.37 -1.42 21.27
N LEU A 67 10.39 -0.83 20.59
CA LEU A 67 9.02 -0.69 21.08
C LEU A 67 8.22 -2.00 21.00
N GLY A 68 8.67 -2.95 20.19
CA GLY A 68 8.04 -4.26 20.05
C GLY A 68 6.62 -4.19 19.51
N GLU A 69 5.74 -4.99 20.08
CA GLU A 69 4.32 -5.07 19.70
C GLU A 69 3.53 -3.78 19.96
N LYS A 70 4.09 -2.86 20.77
CA LYS A 70 3.49 -1.55 20.98
C LYS A 70 3.31 -0.78 19.67
N LEU A 71 4.23 -0.96 18.72
CA LEU A 71 4.12 -0.38 17.35
C LEU A 71 2.83 -0.77 16.65
N PHE A 72 2.39 -2.01 16.84
CA PHE A 72 1.16 -2.53 16.25
C PHE A 72 -0.07 -2.13 17.06
N PHE A 73 -0.07 -2.40 18.37
CA PHE A 73 -1.26 -2.21 19.21
C PHE A 73 -1.61 -0.75 19.52
N GLU A 74 -0.67 0.19 19.37
CA GLU A 74 -0.92 1.63 19.45
C GLU A 74 -1.01 2.30 18.07
N GLU A 75 -1.09 1.51 16.99
CA GLU A 75 -1.22 1.98 15.61
C GLU A 75 -0.17 3.04 15.23
N MET A 76 1.06 2.86 15.73
CA MET A 76 2.16 3.78 15.48
C MET A 76 2.70 3.62 14.06
N GLU A 77 3.06 4.74 13.41
CA GLU A 77 3.75 4.67 12.11
C GLU A 77 5.10 3.96 12.26
N ASN A 78 5.29 2.86 11.53
CA ASN A 78 6.48 2.03 11.63
C ASN A 78 6.76 1.23 10.35
N ASP A 79 7.99 0.70 10.25
CA ASP A 79 8.44 -0.18 9.15
C ASP A 79 8.45 -1.67 9.55
N ARG A 80 8.13 -2.02 10.79
CA ARG A 80 8.14 -3.39 11.30
C ARG A 80 6.88 -4.16 10.94
N TYR A 81 5.72 -3.60 11.22
CA TYR A 81 4.42 -4.21 10.93
C TYR A 81 3.87 -3.64 9.62
N ILE A 82 3.95 -4.43 8.56
CA ILE A 82 3.51 -4.01 7.23
C ILE A 82 2.19 -4.69 6.88
N GLU A 83 1.15 -3.88 6.64
CA GLU A 83 -0.09 -4.37 6.08
C GLU A 83 0.16 -4.98 4.70
N VAL A 84 -0.18 -6.25 4.54
CA VAL A 84 0.00 -6.98 3.27
C VAL A 84 -1.31 -7.28 2.57
N TRP A 85 -2.40 -7.39 3.31
CA TRP A 85 -3.69 -7.79 2.77
C TRP A 85 -4.84 -7.14 3.54
N ASN A 86 -5.87 -6.71 2.82
CA ASN A 86 -7.11 -6.20 3.38
C ASN A 86 -8.29 -7.06 2.91
N VAL A 87 -9.13 -7.50 3.84
CA VAL A 87 -10.37 -8.25 3.61
C VAL A 87 -11.53 -7.29 3.89
N VAL A 88 -12.21 -6.85 2.84
CA VAL A 88 -13.18 -5.77 2.86
C VAL A 88 -14.61 -6.31 2.81
N PHE A 89 -15.46 -5.88 3.74
CA PHE A 89 -16.87 -6.29 3.78
C PHE A 89 -17.75 -5.14 3.28
N SER A 90 -18.50 -5.37 2.20
CA SER A 90 -19.57 -4.47 1.76
C SER A 90 -20.86 -4.93 2.43
N GLN A 91 -21.21 -4.30 3.54
CA GLN A 91 -22.29 -4.76 4.41
C GLN A 91 -23.43 -3.74 4.57
N TYR A 92 -23.10 -2.46 4.51
CA TYR A 92 -24.03 -1.37 4.80
C TYR A 92 -24.20 -0.42 3.62
N ASP A 93 -25.38 0.20 3.56
CA ASP A 93 -25.64 1.39 2.75
C ASP A 93 -25.31 2.62 3.62
N CYS A 94 -24.10 3.13 3.44
CA CYS A 94 -23.53 4.19 4.25
C CYS A 94 -24.12 5.56 3.86
N ASN A 95 -24.32 6.40 4.86
CA ASN A 95 -24.72 7.79 4.69
C ASN A 95 -24.02 8.67 5.74
N PRO A 96 -23.00 9.47 5.34
CA PRO A 96 -22.24 10.30 6.27
C PRO A 96 -23.04 11.33 7.05
N ALA A 97 -24.31 11.55 6.69
CA ALA A 97 -25.20 12.48 7.39
C ALA A 97 -25.82 11.91 8.67
N ILE A 98 -25.67 10.61 8.93
CA ILE A 98 -26.23 9.91 10.11
C ILE A 98 -25.13 9.11 10.81
N ASP A 99 -25.40 8.65 12.04
CA ASP A 99 -24.47 7.81 12.78
C ASP A 99 -24.32 6.43 12.10
N ARG A 100 -23.09 5.86 12.11
CA ARG A 100 -22.81 4.52 11.57
C ARG A 100 -23.74 3.43 12.11
N LYS A 101 -24.19 3.56 13.36
CA LYS A 101 -25.15 2.63 13.99
C LYS A 101 -26.53 2.64 13.38
N GLU A 102 -26.86 3.68 12.62
CA GLU A 102 -28.15 3.83 11.92
C GLU A 102 -28.06 3.37 10.45
N TYR A 103 -26.88 2.94 9.98
CA TYR A 103 -26.71 2.43 8.62
C TYR A 103 -27.55 1.18 8.39
N LYS A 104 -28.20 1.12 7.24
CA LYS A 104 -29.00 -0.04 6.86
C LYS A 104 -28.12 -1.10 6.23
N GLU A 105 -28.37 -2.36 6.58
CA GLU A 105 -27.71 -3.45 5.89
C GLU A 105 -28.10 -3.52 4.41
N LEU A 106 -27.11 -3.82 3.57
CA LEU A 106 -27.36 -4.08 2.16
C LEU A 106 -28.18 -5.36 1.99
N PRO A 107 -29.06 -5.43 0.98
CA PRO A 107 -29.83 -6.65 0.67
C PRO A 107 -28.94 -7.87 0.40
N GLN A 108 -27.73 -7.65 -0.09
CA GLN A 108 -26.68 -8.66 -0.31
C GLN A 108 -25.39 -8.14 0.26
N LYS A 109 -24.79 -8.92 1.16
CA LYS A 109 -23.47 -8.68 1.69
C LYS A 109 -22.42 -9.28 0.75
N ASN A 110 -21.31 -8.58 0.57
CA ASN A 110 -20.21 -9.03 -0.28
C ASN A 110 -18.89 -8.91 0.46
N ILE A 111 -17.95 -9.76 0.09
CA ILE A 111 -16.57 -9.72 0.54
C ILE A 111 -15.70 -9.47 -0.68
N ASP A 112 -14.78 -8.53 -0.56
CA ASP A 112 -13.72 -8.29 -1.53
C ASP A 112 -12.37 -8.34 -0.82
N THR A 113 -11.29 -8.51 -1.55
CA THR A 113 -9.97 -8.52 -0.93
C THR A 113 -8.96 -7.80 -1.80
N GLY A 114 -8.02 -7.10 -1.15
CA GLY A 114 -6.91 -6.43 -1.81
C GLY A 114 -5.58 -6.76 -1.15
N MET A 115 -4.60 -7.15 -1.94
CA MET A 115 -3.25 -7.45 -1.47
C MET A 115 -2.25 -6.53 -2.14
N GLY A 116 -1.35 -5.93 -1.35
CA GLY A 116 -0.28 -5.09 -1.86
C GLY A 116 0.82 -5.92 -2.52
N LEU A 117 0.84 -5.99 -3.85
CA LEU A 117 1.84 -6.76 -4.58
C LEU A 117 3.27 -6.36 -4.19
N GLU A 118 3.56 -5.07 -4.18
CA GLU A 118 4.89 -4.53 -3.88
C GLU A 118 5.30 -4.82 -2.44
N ARG A 119 4.37 -4.70 -1.49
CA ARG A 119 4.59 -5.02 -0.07
C ARG A 119 4.89 -6.51 0.10
N LEU A 120 4.08 -7.37 -0.52
CA LEU A 120 4.26 -8.81 -0.48
C LEU A 120 5.61 -9.24 -1.07
N VAL A 121 5.97 -8.72 -2.25
CA VAL A 121 7.23 -9.02 -2.91
C VAL A 121 8.42 -8.56 -2.08
N SER A 122 8.35 -7.38 -1.45
CA SER A 122 9.44 -6.89 -0.60
C SER A 122 9.70 -7.81 0.60
N ILE A 123 8.65 -8.36 1.19
CA ILE A 123 8.77 -9.31 2.30
C ILE A 123 9.38 -10.64 1.81
N ILE A 124 8.87 -11.19 0.70
CA ILE A 124 9.35 -12.47 0.14
C ILE A 124 10.82 -12.40 -0.29
N GLN A 125 11.22 -11.27 -0.88
CA GLN A 125 12.59 -11.06 -1.35
C GLN A 125 13.53 -10.52 -0.25
N GLY A 126 13.00 -10.19 0.93
CA GLY A 126 13.79 -9.63 2.03
C GLY A 126 14.31 -8.21 1.76
N GLY A 127 13.62 -7.46 0.90
CA GLY A 127 13.93 -6.07 0.59
C GLY A 127 13.70 -5.16 1.79
N GLU A 128 14.53 -4.13 1.96
CA GLU A 128 14.32 -3.12 3.02
C GLU A 128 13.09 -2.26 2.75
N THR A 129 12.84 -1.99 1.47
CA THR A 129 11.66 -1.26 0.98
C THR A 129 11.11 -1.95 -0.25
N ASN A 130 9.92 -1.54 -0.70
CA ASN A 130 9.33 -2.00 -1.95
C ASN A 130 10.24 -1.76 -3.17
N PHE A 131 11.08 -0.73 -3.09
CA PHE A 131 12.02 -0.36 -4.17
C PHE A 131 13.23 -1.28 -4.29
N ASP A 132 13.50 -2.09 -3.28
CA ASP A 132 14.64 -3.03 -3.25
C ASP A 132 14.26 -4.42 -3.81
N THR A 133 13.30 -4.44 -4.72
CA THR A 133 12.73 -5.65 -5.33
C THR A 133 12.95 -5.67 -6.85
N ASP A 134 12.77 -6.83 -7.46
CA ASP A 134 12.83 -7.01 -8.90
C ASP A 134 11.75 -6.23 -9.69
N LEU A 135 10.74 -5.70 -9.00
CA LEU A 135 9.74 -4.81 -9.60
C LEU A 135 10.29 -3.41 -9.91
N PHE A 136 11.27 -2.93 -9.14
CA PHE A 136 11.76 -1.55 -9.23
C PHE A 136 13.25 -1.45 -9.55
N LEU A 137 14.08 -2.38 -9.07
CA LEU A 137 15.53 -2.33 -9.28
C LEU A 137 15.94 -2.23 -10.76
N PRO A 138 15.32 -2.94 -11.72
CA PRO A 138 15.66 -2.78 -13.13
C PRO A 138 15.49 -1.34 -13.63
N ILE A 139 14.42 -0.65 -13.21
CA ILE A 139 14.14 0.75 -13.57
C ILE A 139 15.16 1.68 -12.89
N ILE A 140 15.46 1.45 -11.63
CA ILE A 140 16.45 2.22 -10.86
C ILE A 140 17.83 2.10 -11.49
N HIS A 141 18.29 0.88 -11.78
CA HIS A 141 19.59 0.65 -12.41
C HIS A 141 19.69 1.19 -13.83
N ALA A 142 18.59 1.17 -14.61
CA ALA A 142 18.57 1.79 -15.93
C ALA A 142 18.63 3.32 -15.83
N THR A 143 17.94 3.89 -14.86
CA THR A 143 17.99 5.35 -14.60
C THR A 143 19.40 5.78 -14.16
N GLU A 144 20.06 4.97 -13.33
CA GLU A 144 21.43 5.25 -12.85
C GLU A 144 22.45 5.32 -13.99
N LYS A 145 22.28 4.50 -15.03
CA LYS A 145 23.13 4.56 -16.23
C LYS A 145 22.99 5.85 -17.06
N LEU A 146 21.88 6.58 -16.85
CA LEU A 146 21.59 7.84 -17.54
C LEU A 146 21.98 9.07 -16.71
N ALA A 147 22.19 8.88 -15.41
CA ALA A 147 22.42 9.93 -14.42
C ALA A 147 23.93 10.14 -14.15
N ASN A 148 24.25 11.27 -13.51
CA ASN A 148 25.59 11.60 -13.07
C ASN A 148 25.79 11.42 -11.55
N VAL A 149 24.74 11.00 -10.86
CA VAL A 149 24.72 10.77 -9.39
C VAL A 149 24.30 9.33 -9.17
N SER A 150 24.91 8.62 -8.24
CA SER A 150 24.56 7.24 -7.95
C SER A 150 23.24 7.12 -7.20
N TYR A 151 22.63 5.92 -7.24
CA TYR A 151 21.41 5.61 -6.46
C TYR A 151 21.61 5.84 -4.97
N GLU A 152 22.73 5.40 -4.42
CA GLU A 152 23.03 5.55 -3.00
C GLU A 152 23.17 7.01 -2.55
N GLU A 153 23.61 7.92 -3.43
CA GLU A 153 23.73 9.35 -3.13
C GLU A 153 22.38 10.09 -3.15
N ASN A 154 21.38 9.58 -3.90
CA ASN A 154 20.06 10.22 -3.98
C ASN A 154 18.92 9.22 -4.21
N LYS A 155 18.73 8.30 -3.26
CA LYS A 155 17.66 7.26 -3.33
C LYS A 155 16.28 7.84 -3.64
N MET A 156 15.94 9.00 -3.06
CA MET A 156 14.66 9.64 -3.24
C MET A 156 14.34 9.93 -4.72
N ALA A 157 15.30 10.49 -5.46
CA ALA A 157 15.10 10.84 -6.86
C ALA A 157 14.80 9.60 -7.71
N TYR A 158 15.57 8.54 -7.51
CA TYR A 158 15.41 7.28 -8.24
C TYR A 158 14.10 6.58 -7.93
N ARG A 159 13.73 6.51 -6.65
CA ARG A 159 12.46 5.91 -6.20
C ARG A 159 11.26 6.66 -6.78
N VAL A 160 11.28 7.99 -6.76
CA VAL A 160 10.23 8.80 -7.39
C VAL A 160 10.15 8.54 -8.90
N ILE A 161 11.28 8.45 -9.61
CA ILE A 161 11.29 8.16 -11.04
C ILE A 161 10.71 6.76 -11.31
N ALA A 162 11.15 5.75 -10.58
CA ALA A 162 10.71 4.36 -10.75
C ALA A 162 9.21 4.18 -10.46
N ASP A 163 8.72 4.74 -9.37
CA ASP A 163 7.29 4.73 -9.02
C ASP A 163 6.44 5.45 -10.08
N HIS A 164 6.86 6.64 -10.47
CA HIS A 164 6.10 7.49 -11.36
C HIS A 164 6.08 6.98 -12.80
N ILE A 165 7.16 6.37 -13.30
CA ILE A 165 7.13 5.78 -14.65
C ILE A 165 6.19 4.59 -14.71
N ARG A 166 6.16 3.73 -13.68
CA ARG A 166 5.16 2.64 -13.59
C ARG A 166 3.74 3.20 -13.61
N THR A 167 3.44 4.13 -12.72
CA THR A 167 2.11 4.77 -12.64
C THR A 167 1.68 5.36 -13.98
N VAL A 168 2.55 6.13 -14.63
CA VAL A 168 2.24 6.78 -15.91
C VAL A 168 2.07 5.76 -17.03
N THR A 169 2.93 4.75 -17.09
CA THR A 169 2.88 3.72 -18.15
C THR A 169 1.58 2.92 -18.08
N PHE A 170 1.23 2.40 -16.91
CA PHE A 170 -0.02 1.65 -16.74
C PHE A 170 -1.26 2.51 -16.98
N ALA A 171 -1.30 3.72 -16.42
CA ALA A 171 -2.44 4.60 -16.61
C ALA A 171 -2.68 4.96 -18.09
N LEU A 172 -1.61 5.22 -18.86
CA LEU A 172 -1.73 5.47 -20.29
C LEU A 172 -2.13 4.21 -21.07
N ALA A 173 -1.61 3.05 -20.69
CA ALA A 173 -1.98 1.76 -21.30
C ALA A 173 -3.47 1.44 -21.07
N ASP A 174 -4.02 1.80 -19.92
CA ASP A 174 -5.44 1.67 -19.58
C ASP A 174 -6.33 2.79 -20.21
N GLY A 175 -5.75 3.65 -21.05
CA GLY A 175 -6.49 4.66 -21.79
C GLY A 175 -6.62 6.02 -21.12
N ALA A 176 -5.95 6.26 -19.99
CA ALA A 176 -5.88 7.61 -19.43
C ALA A 176 -5.09 8.53 -20.35
N MET A 177 -5.49 9.81 -20.43
CA MET A 177 -4.80 10.82 -21.25
C MET A 177 -4.36 12.00 -20.39
N PHE A 178 -3.26 12.62 -20.76
CA PHE A 178 -2.83 13.87 -20.13
C PHE A 178 -3.81 15.00 -20.45
N ASP A 179 -4.15 15.79 -19.44
CA ASP A 179 -5.05 16.92 -19.57
C ASP A 179 -4.59 18.08 -18.66
N ASN A 180 -5.30 19.20 -18.76
CA ASN A 180 -5.12 20.38 -17.92
C ASN A 180 -6.05 20.40 -16.69
N ALA A 181 -6.97 19.45 -16.59
CA ALA A 181 -7.93 19.32 -15.51
C ALA A 181 -8.14 17.85 -15.11
N GLY A 182 -8.80 17.62 -13.97
CA GLY A 182 -9.23 16.30 -13.51
C GLY A 182 -8.08 15.29 -13.40
N ARG A 183 -8.38 14.03 -13.70
CA ARG A 183 -7.43 12.90 -13.60
C ARG A 183 -6.22 13.05 -14.53
N GLY A 184 -6.43 13.54 -15.73
CA GLY A 184 -5.35 13.77 -16.70
C GLY A 184 -4.34 14.83 -16.25
N TYR A 185 -4.79 15.84 -15.51
CA TYR A 185 -3.90 16.81 -14.87
C TYR A 185 -3.03 16.19 -13.78
N VAL A 186 -3.60 15.31 -12.95
CA VAL A 186 -2.84 14.59 -11.92
C VAL A 186 -1.75 13.74 -12.57
N LEU A 187 -2.10 12.96 -13.59
CA LEU A 187 -1.15 12.13 -14.34
C LEU A 187 0.00 12.97 -14.95
N ARG A 188 -0.34 14.12 -15.54
CA ARG A 188 0.64 15.08 -16.05
C ARG A 188 1.58 15.60 -14.95
N ARG A 189 1.06 15.88 -13.76
CA ARG A 189 1.88 16.30 -12.61
C ARG A 189 2.85 15.21 -12.17
N ILE A 190 2.41 13.96 -12.11
CA ILE A 190 3.24 12.79 -11.78
C ILE A 190 4.42 12.70 -12.75
N LEU A 191 4.16 12.72 -14.07
CA LEU A 191 5.22 12.69 -15.08
C LEU A 191 6.21 13.86 -14.91
N ARG A 192 5.70 15.09 -14.77
CA ARG A 192 6.55 16.27 -14.59
C ARG A 192 7.39 16.22 -13.32
N ARG A 193 6.87 15.60 -12.26
CA ARG A 193 7.62 15.39 -11.02
C ARG A 193 8.80 14.44 -11.26
N ALA A 194 8.59 13.32 -11.95
CA ALA A 194 9.67 12.40 -12.31
C ALA A 194 10.76 13.08 -13.15
N VAL A 195 10.38 13.85 -14.17
CA VAL A 195 11.32 14.61 -15.01
C VAL A 195 12.14 15.63 -14.17
N ARG A 196 11.51 16.29 -13.22
CA ARG A 196 12.20 17.21 -12.30
C ARG A 196 13.25 16.49 -11.46
N TYR A 197 12.94 15.30 -10.94
CA TYR A 197 13.91 14.49 -10.20
C TYR A 197 15.02 13.98 -11.11
N GLY A 198 14.73 13.65 -12.37
CA GLY A 198 15.76 13.33 -13.36
C GLY A 198 16.78 14.46 -13.54
N LYS A 199 16.32 15.70 -13.60
CA LYS A 199 17.23 16.87 -13.64
C LYS A 199 18.10 17.00 -12.39
N GLN A 200 17.58 16.67 -11.22
CA GLN A 200 18.36 16.75 -9.96
C GLN A 200 19.52 15.75 -9.92
N ILE A 201 19.40 14.62 -10.63
CA ILE A 201 20.46 13.60 -10.73
C ILE A 201 21.27 13.75 -12.03
N GLY A 202 21.14 14.88 -12.73
CA GLY A 202 21.99 15.26 -13.86
C GLY A 202 21.54 14.71 -15.22
N ILE A 203 20.29 14.26 -15.36
CA ILE A 203 19.77 13.85 -16.68
C ILE A 203 19.24 15.09 -17.42
N GLU A 204 19.91 15.49 -18.51
CA GLU A 204 19.59 16.70 -19.25
C GLU A 204 18.64 16.47 -20.44
N LYS A 205 18.64 15.26 -20.99
CA LYS A 205 17.81 14.87 -22.15
C LYS A 205 16.50 14.20 -21.76
N ALA A 206 15.58 14.05 -22.71
CA ALA A 206 14.40 13.21 -22.53
C ALA A 206 14.82 11.75 -22.28
N PHE A 207 14.24 11.09 -21.30
CA PHE A 207 14.66 9.75 -20.87
C PHE A 207 13.53 8.83 -20.44
N MET A 208 12.38 9.36 -20.06
CA MET A 208 11.29 8.56 -19.50
C MET A 208 10.81 7.46 -20.42
N TYR A 209 10.84 7.69 -21.73
CA TYR A 209 10.45 6.69 -22.73
C TYR A 209 11.42 5.50 -22.81
N ASP A 210 12.69 5.70 -22.45
CA ASP A 210 13.68 4.62 -22.41
C ASP A 210 13.42 3.64 -21.27
N LEU A 211 12.68 4.06 -20.23
CA LEU A 211 12.34 3.25 -19.06
C LEU A 211 11.05 2.43 -19.23
N VAL A 212 10.18 2.81 -20.16
CA VAL A 212 8.90 2.13 -20.42
C VAL A 212 9.03 0.63 -20.66
N PRO A 213 10.02 0.13 -21.45
CA PRO A 213 10.18 -1.31 -21.66
C PRO A 213 10.55 -2.13 -20.43
N LEU A 214 10.88 -1.47 -19.32
CA LEU A 214 11.25 -2.11 -18.04
C LEU A 214 10.08 -2.17 -17.05
N VAL A 215 8.95 -1.55 -17.38
CA VAL A 215 7.69 -1.59 -16.65
C VAL A 215 6.86 -2.78 -17.07
#